data_b46b64a56fca2e23327f450aa43d8838
#
_entry.id   b46b64a56fca2e23327f450aa43d8838
#
_cell.length_a   1.000
_cell.length_b   1.000
_cell.length_c   1.000
_cell.angle_alpha   90.00
_cell.angle_beta   90.00
_cell.angle_gamma   90.00
#
_symmetry.space_group_name_H-M   'P 1'
#
loop_
_entity.id
_entity.type
_entity.pdbx_description
1 polymer ?
#
loop_
_entity_poly.entity_id
_entity_poly.type
_entity_poly.pdbx_seq_one_letter_code
_entity_poly.pdbx_strand_id
1 'polypeptide(L)'
;QRYHTAPGESYQMDWGFVEVENASGSTYKVACFAMICHCCGQRYIEFFPNAKQENLFIGMIHAFLYMGIPEHVLTDNMKSVVIRRDEQGHPIWQKDYELFMGNLGFETKLCKPRHPFTKGSVERLVRFVKDNFLPGRVFSEITDLNYEAIRWCNTQNSIYHRAVDCIPNDKHTMFCMKNASVLEESIELSYYLCPERKISFDGFVHYEGRRFGVPYWYTEKTCRVKRDGYILYIYDSKMTKVLTSHDVTWSRRDSFCKEQYVTEQPEERPTAPVKVQIQQLNPPPYDSGFSKFNFEEGLWDE
;
A
#
# COMPACT_ATOMS: atom_id res chain seq x y z
N GLN A 1 9.86 32.04 8.84
CA GLN A 1 8.98 32.40 7.71
C GLN A 1 8.18 31.17 7.35
N ARG A 2 6.84 31.27 7.35
CA ARG A 2 5.98 30.22 6.79
C ARG A 2 6.16 30.24 5.27
N TYR A 3 6.47 29.12 4.69
CA TYR A 3 6.43 28.94 3.25
C TYR A 3 4.96 29.05 2.82
N HIS A 4 4.60 30.13 2.16
CA HIS A 4 3.30 30.25 1.50
C HIS A 4 3.46 29.69 0.10
N THR A 5 2.80 28.57 -0.17
CA THR A 5 2.67 27.97 -1.50
C THR A 5 1.31 28.28 -2.07
N ALA A 6 1.22 28.45 -3.38
CA ALA A 6 -0.05 28.60 -4.05
C ALA A 6 -0.91 27.30 -3.90
N PRO A 7 -2.25 27.42 -3.97
CA PRO A 7 -3.12 26.27 -3.96
C PRO A 7 -2.80 25.30 -5.10
N GLY A 8 -2.61 24.02 -4.79
CA GLY A 8 -2.27 22.97 -5.76
C GLY A 8 -0.81 22.93 -6.20
N GLU A 9 0.01 23.90 -5.81
CA GLU A 9 1.40 24.03 -6.25
C GLU A 9 2.28 22.90 -5.67
N SER A 10 2.25 22.68 -4.36
CA SER A 10 3.28 21.85 -3.71
C SER A 10 2.73 20.92 -2.65
N TYR A 11 3.05 19.64 -2.77
CA TYR A 11 2.89 18.66 -1.71
C TYR A 11 4.26 18.19 -1.22
N GLN A 12 4.33 17.79 0.02
CA GLN A 12 5.53 17.20 0.61
C GLN A 12 5.29 15.75 0.96
N MET A 13 6.23 14.87 0.62
CA MET A 13 6.16 13.45 0.98
C MET A 13 7.40 13.00 1.75
N ASP A 14 7.21 11.99 2.58
CA ASP A 14 8.29 11.30 3.30
C ASP A 14 7.87 9.90 3.73
N TRP A 15 8.87 9.09 4.09
CA TRP A 15 8.70 7.82 4.77
C TRP A 15 8.96 7.97 6.27
N GLY A 16 8.05 7.43 7.07
CA GLY A 16 8.29 7.17 8.47
C GLY A 16 8.34 5.67 8.75
N PHE A 17 9.18 5.24 9.70
CA PHE A 17 9.13 3.87 10.18
C PHE A 17 8.47 3.86 11.55
N VAL A 18 7.48 2.99 11.71
CA VAL A 18 6.71 2.85 12.93
C VAL A 18 6.63 1.38 13.33
N GLU A 19 6.47 1.14 14.62
CA GLU A 19 6.19 -0.17 15.15
C GLU A 19 4.72 -0.27 15.46
N VAL A 20 4.09 -1.36 15.04
CA VAL A 20 2.68 -1.65 15.26
C VAL A 20 2.56 -2.98 15.98
N GLU A 21 1.61 -3.08 16.91
CA GLU A 21 1.37 -4.26 17.71
C GLU A 21 0.14 -5.00 17.18
N ASN A 22 0.24 -6.31 17.07
CA ASN A 22 -0.91 -7.15 16.72
C ASN A 22 -1.63 -7.66 17.98
N ALA A 23 -2.78 -8.30 17.77
CA ALA A 23 -3.60 -8.86 18.85
C ALA A 23 -2.89 -9.91 19.72
N SER A 24 -1.77 -10.50 19.24
CA SER A 24 -0.96 -11.44 20.01
C SER A 24 0.18 -10.78 20.80
N GLY A 25 0.28 -9.45 20.78
CA GLY A 25 1.36 -8.69 21.42
C GLY A 25 2.68 -8.71 20.65
N SER A 26 2.69 -9.20 19.40
CA SER A 26 3.89 -9.17 18.56
C SER A 26 4.01 -7.82 17.86
N THR A 27 5.22 -7.28 17.84
CA THR A 27 5.51 -5.98 17.24
C THR A 27 6.07 -6.14 15.84
N TYR A 28 5.58 -5.34 14.90
CA TYR A 28 6.03 -5.31 13.51
C TYR A 28 6.47 -3.90 13.13
N LYS A 29 7.61 -3.82 12.43
CA LYS A 29 8.07 -2.57 11.85
C LYS A 29 7.48 -2.43 10.45
N VAL A 30 6.71 -1.36 10.22
CA VAL A 30 6.11 -1.02 8.94
C VAL A 30 6.57 0.35 8.47
N ALA A 31 6.55 0.57 7.16
CA ALA A 31 6.84 1.85 6.55
C ALA A 31 5.54 2.64 6.40
N CYS A 32 5.49 3.86 6.94
CA CYS A 32 4.40 4.80 6.79
C CYS A 32 4.77 5.79 5.68
N PHE A 33 4.09 5.72 4.56
CA PHE A 33 4.09 6.76 3.54
C PHE A 33 3.24 7.93 4.04
N ALA A 34 3.75 9.14 3.95
CA ALA A 34 3.05 10.33 4.36
C ALA A 34 3.16 11.42 3.29
N MET A 35 2.03 12.04 2.94
CA MET A 35 1.97 13.18 2.04
C MET A 35 1.11 14.28 2.64
N ILE A 36 1.53 15.54 2.47
CA ILE A 36 0.81 16.71 2.98
C ILE A 36 0.85 17.88 1.98
N CYS A 37 -0.29 18.50 1.75
CA CYS A 37 -0.37 19.75 0.98
C CYS A 37 0.18 20.92 1.79
N HIS A 38 1.12 21.67 1.23
CA HIS A 38 1.69 22.84 1.90
C HIS A 38 0.71 24.00 2.09
N CYS A 39 -0.24 24.17 1.17
CA CYS A 39 -1.19 25.28 1.20
C CYS A 39 -2.28 25.10 2.26
N CYS A 40 -2.94 23.93 2.29
CA CYS A 40 -4.13 23.71 3.13
C CYS A 40 -3.89 22.71 4.27
N GLY A 41 -2.78 21.95 4.25
CA GLY A 41 -2.51 20.93 5.25
C GLY A 41 -3.29 19.64 5.06
N GLN A 42 -3.99 19.46 3.91
CA GLN A 42 -4.58 18.18 3.52
C GLN A 42 -3.51 17.09 3.61
N ARG A 43 -3.83 15.99 4.26
CA ARG A 43 -2.87 14.94 4.56
C ARG A 43 -3.38 13.58 4.14
N TYR A 44 -2.44 12.74 3.73
CA TYR A 44 -2.65 11.34 3.39
C TYR A 44 -1.55 10.51 4.03
N ILE A 45 -1.91 9.38 4.62
CA ILE A 45 -0.97 8.36 5.10
C ILE A 45 -1.41 6.98 4.65
N GLU A 46 -0.42 6.12 4.39
CA GLU A 46 -0.62 4.72 4.06
C GLU A 46 0.56 3.89 4.56
N PHE A 47 0.30 2.65 4.96
CA PHE A 47 1.31 1.77 5.53
C PHE A 47 1.67 0.65 4.55
N PHE A 48 2.95 0.33 4.52
CA PHE A 48 3.53 -0.68 3.63
C PHE A 48 4.51 -1.56 4.39
N PRO A 49 4.78 -2.80 3.92
CA PRO A 49 5.77 -3.69 4.56
C PRO A 49 7.20 -3.11 4.50
N ASN A 50 7.48 -2.24 3.55
CA ASN A 50 8.79 -1.61 3.34
C ASN A 50 8.67 -0.34 2.49
N ALA A 51 9.76 0.47 2.46
CA ALA A 51 9.85 1.71 1.68
C ALA A 51 10.55 1.50 0.31
N LYS A 52 10.30 0.38 -0.38
CA LYS A 52 10.84 0.15 -1.72
C LYS A 52 10.13 1.01 -2.75
N GLN A 53 10.75 1.17 -3.93
CA GLN A 53 10.27 2.04 -5.01
C GLN A 53 8.86 1.66 -5.49
N GLU A 54 8.52 0.37 -5.57
CA GLU A 54 7.17 -0.07 -5.94
C GLU A 54 6.11 0.44 -4.96
N ASN A 55 6.37 0.38 -3.66
CA ASN A 55 5.46 0.89 -2.64
C ASN A 55 5.40 2.42 -2.62
N LEU A 56 6.51 3.08 -3.00
CA LEU A 56 6.51 4.53 -3.21
C LEU A 56 5.55 4.93 -4.34
N PHE A 57 5.60 4.24 -5.47
CA PHE A 57 4.70 4.51 -6.60
C PHE A 57 3.24 4.28 -6.22
N ILE A 58 2.93 3.16 -5.58
CA ILE A 58 1.58 2.84 -5.11
C ILE A 58 1.08 3.92 -4.13
N GLY A 59 1.87 4.26 -3.12
CA GLY A 59 1.50 5.27 -2.13
C GLY A 59 1.31 6.66 -2.75
N MET A 60 2.15 7.05 -3.72
CA MET A 60 1.98 8.32 -4.45
C MET A 60 0.72 8.31 -5.30
N ILE A 61 0.44 7.23 -6.03
CA ILE A 61 -0.78 7.10 -6.83
C ILE A 61 -2.02 7.20 -5.95
N HIS A 62 -2.07 6.47 -4.84
CA HIS A 62 -3.21 6.54 -3.91
C HIS A 62 -3.36 7.93 -3.28
N ALA A 63 -2.26 8.60 -2.93
CA ALA A 63 -2.29 9.97 -2.46
C ALA A 63 -2.81 10.94 -3.54
N PHE A 64 -2.41 10.76 -4.79
CA PHE A 64 -2.88 11.60 -5.90
C PHE A 64 -4.35 11.35 -6.24
N LEU A 65 -4.85 10.12 -6.12
CA LEU A 65 -6.28 9.83 -6.20
C LEU A 65 -7.06 10.56 -5.09
N TYR A 66 -6.49 10.67 -3.90
CA TYR A 66 -7.11 11.30 -2.74
C TYR A 66 -7.02 12.83 -2.75
N MET A 67 -5.93 13.40 -3.26
CA MET A 67 -5.58 14.83 -3.13
C MET A 67 -5.41 15.56 -4.47
N GLY A 68 -5.48 14.87 -5.63
CA GLY A 68 -5.03 15.39 -6.92
C GLY A 68 -3.51 15.44 -7.06
N ILE A 69 -3.03 15.65 -8.27
CA ILE A 69 -1.60 15.75 -8.61
C ILE A 69 -1.16 17.21 -8.49
N PRO A 70 -0.19 17.56 -7.62
CA PRO A 70 0.32 18.92 -7.51
C PRO A 70 1.24 19.26 -8.68
N GLU A 71 1.57 20.53 -8.85
CA GLU A 71 2.62 20.95 -9.79
C GLU A 71 3.96 20.29 -9.44
N HIS A 72 4.31 20.25 -8.15
CA HIS A 72 5.52 19.55 -7.73
C HIS A 72 5.41 18.89 -6.35
N VAL A 73 6.18 17.83 -6.17
CA VAL A 73 6.33 17.10 -4.91
C VAL A 73 7.71 17.38 -4.33
N LEU A 74 7.74 17.85 -3.07
CA LEU A 74 8.97 18.06 -2.31
C LEU A 74 9.30 16.79 -1.50
N THR A 75 10.51 16.28 -1.65
CA THR A 75 10.99 15.11 -0.90
C THR A 75 12.47 15.25 -0.53
N ASP A 76 12.98 14.35 0.30
CA ASP A 76 14.42 14.26 0.54
C ASP A 76 15.15 13.44 -0.55
N ASN A 77 16.47 13.25 -0.36
CA ASN A 77 17.28 12.49 -1.31
C ASN A 77 17.14 10.97 -1.10
N MET A 78 15.90 10.45 -1.21
CA MET A 78 15.65 9.01 -1.09
C MET A 78 16.29 8.24 -2.25
N LYS A 79 16.89 7.07 -1.95
CA LYS A 79 17.49 6.19 -2.97
C LYS A 79 16.48 5.65 -4.00
N SER A 80 15.20 5.60 -3.66
CA SER A 80 14.10 5.23 -4.56
C SER A 80 13.74 6.34 -5.55
N VAL A 81 14.20 7.57 -5.33
CA VAL A 81 13.89 8.78 -6.13
C VAL A 81 15.13 9.24 -6.89
N VAL A 82 16.26 9.38 -6.22
CA VAL A 82 17.48 9.96 -6.78
C VAL A 82 18.67 9.01 -6.56
N ILE A 83 19.49 8.85 -7.60
CA ILE A 83 20.74 8.06 -7.53
C ILE A 83 21.81 8.87 -6.80
N ARG A 84 22.06 10.09 -7.28
CA ARG A 84 23.06 11.04 -6.76
C ARG A 84 22.80 12.44 -7.32
N ARG A 85 23.57 13.41 -6.87
CA ARG A 85 23.67 14.71 -7.54
C ARG A 85 24.91 14.74 -8.44
N ASP A 86 24.82 15.45 -9.54
CA ASP A 86 25.97 15.73 -10.41
C ASP A 86 26.90 16.79 -9.79
N GLU A 87 27.97 17.15 -10.50
CA GLU A 87 28.95 18.14 -10.05
C GLU A 87 28.34 19.55 -9.92
N GLN A 88 27.27 19.84 -10.64
CA GLN A 88 26.54 21.10 -10.59
C GLN A 88 25.43 21.10 -9.51
N GLY A 89 25.24 19.96 -8.85
CA GLY A 89 24.23 19.79 -7.79
C GLY A 89 22.84 19.42 -8.31
N HIS A 90 22.65 19.15 -9.61
CA HIS A 90 21.39 18.68 -10.16
C HIS A 90 21.17 17.20 -9.81
N PRO A 91 19.90 16.78 -9.61
CA PRO A 91 19.61 15.39 -9.33
C PRO A 91 19.78 14.51 -10.56
N ILE A 92 20.41 13.36 -10.38
CA ILE A 92 20.37 12.23 -11.33
C ILE A 92 19.31 11.29 -10.81
N TRP A 93 18.16 11.29 -11.48
CA TRP A 93 16.98 10.52 -11.05
C TRP A 93 17.18 9.01 -11.21
N GLN A 94 16.47 8.23 -10.43
CA GLN A 94 16.22 6.83 -10.76
C GLN A 94 15.38 6.78 -12.03
N LYS A 95 15.78 5.95 -13.00
CA LYS A 95 15.14 5.89 -14.32
C LYS A 95 13.63 5.64 -14.23
N ASP A 96 13.22 4.68 -13.41
CA ASP A 96 11.81 4.34 -13.27
C ASP A 96 11.02 5.46 -12.58
N TYR A 97 11.65 6.21 -11.66
CA TYR A 97 11.04 7.36 -11.03
C TYR A 97 10.90 8.55 -11.99
N GLU A 98 11.88 8.77 -12.84
CA GLU A 98 11.82 9.81 -13.90
C GLU A 98 10.70 9.53 -14.89
N LEU A 99 10.55 8.28 -15.32
CA LEU A 99 9.42 7.85 -16.15
C LEU A 99 8.08 8.03 -15.44
N PHE A 100 8.02 7.69 -14.14
CA PHE A 100 6.83 7.88 -13.31
C PHE A 100 6.42 9.34 -13.22
N MET A 101 7.37 10.26 -12.97
CA MET A 101 7.10 11.71 -12.98
C MET A 101 6.55 12.17 -14.32
N GLY A 102 7.18 11.73 -15.42
CA GLY A 102 6.75 12.09 -16.78
C GLY A 102 5.35 11.56 -17.12
N ASN A 103 5.04 10.32 -16.74
CA ASN A 103 3.74 9.71 -17.01
C ASN A 103 2.59 10.38 -16.22
N LEU A 104 2.87 10.86 -15.00
CA LEU A 104 1.85 11.51 -14.18
C LEU A 104 1.85 13.04 -14.29
N GLY A 105 2.85 13.64 -14.93
CA GLY A 105 2.90 15.06 -15.21
C GLY A 105 3.17 15.96 -14.01
N PHE A 106 4.02 15.54 -13.08
CA PHE A 106 4.45 16.38 -11.95
C PHE A 106 5.97 16.51 -11.90
N GLU A 107 6.46 17.54 -11.21
CA GLU A 107 7.89 17.71 -10.94
C GLU A 107 8.25 17.27 -9.52
N THR A 108 9.52 16.86 -9.32
CA THR A 108 10.05 16.62 -7.99
C THR A 108 11.11 17.63 -7.63
N LYS A 109 10.94 18.24 -6.47
CA LYS A 109 11.94 19.13 -5.85
C LYS A 109 12.60 18.41 -4.67
N LEU A 110 13.93 18.38 -4.66
CA LEU A 110 14.67 17.78 -3.56
C LEU A 110 14.98 18.82 -2.48
N CYS A 111 14.78 18.45 -1.23
CA CYS A 111 15.20 19.26 -0.10
C CYS A 111 16.70 19.56 -0.20
N LYS A 112 17.08 20.82 0.08
CA LYS A 112 18.50 21.17 0.18
C LYS A 112 19.12 20.45 1.37
N PRO A 113 20.29 19.82 1.22
CA PRO A 113 21.00 19.21 2.34
C PRO A 113 21.22 20.24 3.46
N ARG A 114 20.99 19.84 4.71
CA ARG A 114 21.19 20.66 5.93
C ARG A 114 20.29 21.91 6.07
N HIS A 115 19.15 21.98 5.35
CA HIS A 115 18.14 23.02 5.59
C HIS A 115 16.86 22.41 6.20
N PRO A 116 16.78 22.29 7.53
CA PRO A 116 15.68 21.59 8.22
C PRO A 116 14.31 22.28 8.06
N PHE A 117 14.28 23.55 7.68
CA PHE A 117 13.04 24.33 7.59
C PHE A 117 12.13 23.94 6.41
N THR A 118 12.66 23.27 5.40
CA THR A 118 11.89 22.87 4.22
C THR A 118 11.10 21.56 4.40
N LYS A 119 11.54 20.70 5.32
CA LYS A 119 10.95 19.36 5.55
C LYS A 119 10.00 19.29 6.76
N GLY A 120 9.87 20.34 7.53
CA GLY A 120 9.19 20.33 8.83
C GLY A 120 7.70 19.94 8.82
N SER A 121 7.00 19.98 7.68
CA SER A 121 5.57 19.69 7.64
C SER A 121 5.28 18.20 7.64
N VAL A 122 5.94 17.43 6.79
CA VAL A 122 5.74 15.98 6.71
C VAL A 122 6.40 15.24 7.89
N GLU A 123 7.54 15.74 8.40
CA GLU A 123 8.14 15.19 9.64
C GLU A 123 7.20 15.36 10.84
N ARG A 124 6.52 16.51 10.96
CA ARG A 124 5.47 16.72 11.96
C ARG A 124 4.28 15.79 11.74
N LEU A 125 3.90 15.53 10.49
CA LEU A 125 2.85 14.58 10.17
C LEU A 125 3.23 13.17 10.63
N VAL A 126 4.43 12.70 10.30
CA VAL A 126 4.91 11.37 10.73
C VAL A 126 4.96 11.26 12.27
N ARG A 127 5.41 12.33 12.95
CA ARG A 127 5.37 12.38 14.42
C ARG A 127 3.94 12.34 14.94
N PHE A 128 3.04 13.10 14.33
CA PHE A 128 1.63 13.11 14.72
C PHE A 128 0.95 11.76 14.52
N VAL A 129 1.33 11.00 13.48
CA VAL A 129 0.89 9.61 13.32
C VAL A 129 1.33 8.75 14.50
N LYS A 130 2.59 8.87 14.92
CA LYS A 130 3.13 8.12 16.07
C LYS A 130 2.45 8.48 17.39
N ASP A 131 2.14 9.75 17.59
CA ASP A 131 1.64 10.28 18.87
C ASP A 131 0.11 10.25 18.97
N ASN A 132 -0.62 10.21 17.84
CA ASN A 132 -2.07 10.33 17.80
C ASN A 132 -2.78 9.16 17.14
N PHE A 133 -2.27 8.66 16.01
CA PHE A 133 -2.92 7.58 15.28
C PHE A 133 -2.64 6.22 15.90
N LEU A 134 -1.38 5.91 16.21
CA LEU A 134 -0.98 4.56 16.65
C LEU A 134 -1.30 4.22 18.11
N PRO A 135 -1.25 5.12 19.11
CA PRO A 135 -1.40 4.74 20.49
C PRO A 135 -2.74 4.05 20.79
N GLY A 136 -2.65 2.91 21.49
CA GLY A 136 -3.82 2.14 21.94
C GLY A 136 -4.51 1.35 20.82
N ARG A 137 -3.97 1.32 19.61
CA ARG A 137 -4.51 0.54 18.49
C ARG A 137 -3.77 -0.78 18.35
N VAL A 138 -4.52 -1.82 18.12
CA VAL A 138 -4.02 -3.15 17.82
C VAL A 138 -4.55 -3.54 16.44
N PHE A 139 -3.66 -4.04 15.59
CA PHE A 139 -3.97 -4.36 14.20
C PHE A 139 -3.72 -5.84 13.92
N SER A 140 -4.59 -6.46 13.14
CA SER A 140 -4.36 -7.83 12.68
C SER A 140 -3.43 -7.89 11.48
N GLU A 141 -3.50 -6.91 10.57
CA GLU A 141 -2.53 -6.77 9.45
C GLU A 141 -2.51 -5.36 8.85
N ILE A 142 -1.65 -5.15 7.82
CA ILE A 142 -1.49 -3.86 7.13
C ILE A 142 -2.79 -3.36 6.50
N THR A 143 -3.66 -4.25 6.02
CA THR A 143 -4.96 -3.87 5.47
C THR A 143 -5.83 -3.16 6.51
N ASP A 144 -5.96 -3.73 7.72
CA ASP A 144 -6.71 -3.10 8.81
C ASP A 144 -6.11 -1.74 9.18
N LEU A 145 -4.77 -1.70 9.23
CA LEU A 145 -4.05 -0.47 9.52
C LEU A 145 -4.37 0.62 8.49
N ASN A 146 -4.46 0.26 7.22
CA ASN A 146 -4.76 1.19 6.13
C ASN A 146 -6.24 1.61 6.10
N TYR A 147 -7.18 0.74 6.42
CA TYR A 147 -8.58 1.13 6.60
C TYR A 147 -8.74 2.19 7.70
N GLU A 148 -8.10 1.96 8.85
CA GLU A 148 -8.13 2.93 9.94
C GLU A 148 -7.34 4.22 9.59
N ALA A 149 -6.26 4.12 8.81
CA ALA A 149 -5.47 5.27 8.37
C ALA A 149 -6.28 6.21 7.48
N ILE A 150 -7.03 5.68 6.51
CA ILE A 150 -7.86 6.54 5.65
C ILE A 150 -9.01 7.18 6.43
N ARG A 151 -9.65 6.46 7.36
CA ARG A 151 -10.67 7.02 8.25
C ARG A 151 -10.09 8.14 9.11
N TRP A 152 -8.90 7.93 9.66
CA TRP A 152 -8.20 8.96 10.44
C TRP A 152 -7.83 10.17 9.57
N CYS A 153 -7.34 9.97 8.34
CA CYS A 153 -7.09 11.06 7.39
C CYS A 153 -8.36 11.88 7.15
N ASN A 154 -9.49 11.22 6.87
CA ASN A 154 -10.77 11.88 6.65
C ASN A 154 -11.19 12.71 7.87
N THR A 155 -11.07 12.14 9.07
CA THR A 155 -11.37 12.85 10.33
C THR A 155 -10.45 14.04 10.52
N GLN A 156 -9.14 13.86 10.38
CA GLN A 156 -8.17 14.94 10.59
C GLN A 156 -8.27 16.04 9.54
N ASN A 157 -8.66 15.71 8.32
CA ASN A 157 -8.85 16.70 7.25
C ASN A 157 -10.19 17.47 7.38
N SER A 158 -11.13 16.95 8.18
CA SER A 158 -12.44 17.57 8.38
C SER A 158 -12.53 18.45 9.64
N ILE A 159 -11.46 18.58 10.42
CA ILE A 159 -11.40 19.46 11.59
C ILE A 159 -10.51 20.67 11.35
N TYR A 160 -10.77 21.76 12.09
CA TYR A 160 -9.95 22.98 12.01
C TYR A 160 -8.55 22.75 12.56
N HIS A 161 -7.53 23.15 11.81
CA HIS A 161 -6.13 23.10 12.21
C HIS A 161 -5.54 24.52 12.34
N ARG A 162 -5.22 24.92 13.55
CA ARG A 162 -4.62 26.24 13.86
C ARG A 162 -3.31 26.50 13.08
N ALA A 163 -2.54 25.44 12.77
CA ALA A 163 -1.26 25.59 12.06
C ALA A 163 -1.42 26.10 10.63
N VAL A 164 -2.54 25.80 9.96
CA VAL A 164 -2.85 26.22 8.58
C VAL A 164 -4.04 27.17 8.52
N ASP A 165 -4.63 27.47 9.68
CA ASP A 165 -5.76 28.38 9.87
C ASP A 165 -6.96 28.06 8.96
N CYS A 166 -7.29 26.77 8.86
CA CYS A 166 -8.42 26.30 8.06
C CYS A 166 -8.82 24.87 8.43
N ILE A 167 -9.97 24.44 7.89
CA ILE A 167 -10.34 23.03 7.74
C ILE A 167 -9.71 22.56 6.42
N PRO A 168 -8.77 21.57 6.44
CA PRO A 168 -8.05 21.17 5.24
C PRO A 168 -8.95 20.76 4.08
N ASN A 169 -9.98 19.93 4.30
CA ASN A 169 -10.92 19.50 3.26
C ASN A 169 -11.59 20.69 2.55
N ASP A 170 -12.09 21.66 3.29
CA ASP A 170 -12.80 22.79 2.71
C ASP A 170 -11.86 23.61 1.83
N LYS A 171 -10.70 23.97 2.36
CA LYS A 171 -9.71 24.75 1.62
C LYS A 171 -9.13 23.97 0.44
N HIS A 172 -8.94 22.66 0.59
CA HIS A 172 -8.44 21.79 -0.47
C HIS A 172 -9.41 21.73 -1.64
N THR A 173 -10.68 21.42 -1.38
CA THR A 173 -11.74 21.35 -2.39
C THR A 173 -11.98 22.68 -3.09
N MET A 174 -11.99 23.79 -2.31
CA MET A 174 -12.28 25.11 -2.87
C MET A 174 -11.17 25.66 -3.75
N PHE A 175 -9.90 25.36 -3.43
CA PHE A 175 -8.76 26.04 -4.04
C PHE A 175 -7.71 25.08 -4.61
N CYS A 176 -7.26 24.06 -3.84
CA CYS A 176 -6.12 23.23 -4.27
C CYS A 176 -6.51 22.27 -5.40
N MET A 177 -7.67 21.62 -5.31
CA MET A 177 -8.16 20.70 -6.35
C MET A 177 -8.45 21.38 -7.69
N LYS A 178 -8.71 22.67 -7.70
CA LYS A 178 -8.92 23.43 -8.97
C LYS A 178 -7.64 23.64 -9.76
N ASN A 179 -6.49 23.60 -9.08
CA ASN A 179 -5.17 23.81 -9.67
C ASN A 179 -4.36 22.51 -9.76
N ALA A 180 -4.77 21.49 -9.03
CA ALA A 180 -4.18 20.15 -9.14
C ALA A 180 -4.74 19.44 -10.37
N SER A 181 -3.89 18.62 -11.03
CA SER A 181 -4.34 17.76 -12.12
C SER A 181 -5.08 16.56 -11.56
N VAL A 182 -6.08 16.10 -12.30
CA VAL A 182 -6.80 14.87 -11.98
C VAL A 182 -6.00 13.68 -12.50
N LEU A 183 -5.87 12.65 -11.68
CA LEU A 183 -5.24 11.41 -12.10
C LEU A 183 -6.21 10.64 -13.02
N GLU A 184 -5.82 10.46 -14.27
CA GLU A 184 -6.59 9.71 -15.25
C GLU A 184 -6.18 8.23 -15.22
N GLU A 185 -7.15 7.33 -15.39
CA GLU A 185 -6.85 5.92 -15.53
C GLU A 185 -6.10 5.66 -16.83
N SER A 186 -4.96 4.97 -16.73
CA SER A 186 -4.16 4.56 -17.88
C SER A 186 -3.60 3.15 -17.67
N ILE A 187 -3.15 2.53 -18.75
CA ILE A 187 -2.50 1.22 -18.67
C ILE A 187 -1.16 1.33 -17.95
N GLU A 188 -0.45 2.43 -18.12
CA GLU A 188 0.81 2.74 -17.45
C GLU A 188 0.59 2.81 -15.92
N LEU A 189 -0.49 3.49 -15.49
CA LEU A 189 -0.87 3.56 -14.08
C LEU A 189 -1.14 2.17 -13.51
N SER A 190 -1.84 1.33 -14.27
CA SER A 190 -2.13 -0.05 -13.88
C SER A 190 -0.84 -0.86 -13.69
N TYR A 191 0.20 -0.62 -14.48
CA TYR A 191 1.48 -1.30 -14.32
C TYR A 191 2.22 -0.89 -13.04
N TYR A 192 2.12 0.36 -12.61
CA TYR A 192 2.67 0.77 -11.30
C TYR A 192 1.91 0.16 -10.12
N LEU A 193 0.58 0.06 -10.24
CA LEU A 193 -0.26 -0.56 -9.20
C LEU A 193 -0.14 -2.10 -9.15
N CYS A 194 0.36 -2.70 -10.23
CA CYS A 194 0.48 -4.15 -10.38
C CYS A 194 1.94 -4.53 -10.73
N PRO A 195 2.85 -4.48 -9.75
CA PRO A 195 4.27 -4.76 -9.99
C PRO A 195 4.52 -6.15 -10.54
N GLU A 196 5.50 -6.26 -11.44
CA GLU A 196 5.91 -7.53 -12.02
C GLU A 196 6.62 -8.43 -11.01
N ARG A 197 6.36 -9.72 -11.10
CA ARG A 197 7.02 -10.77 -10.31
C ARG A 197 7.51 -11.89 -11.21
N LYS A 198 8.69 -12.41 -10.90
CA LYS A 198 9.20 -13.63 -11.51
C LYS A 198 8.53 -14.85 -10.88
N ILE A 199 8.14 -15.77 -11.73
CA ILE A 199 7.64 -17.08 -11.30
C ILE A 199 8.83 -18.00 -11.11
N SER A 200 8.94 -18.63 -9.95
CA SER A 200 9.98 -19.60 -9.67
C SER A 200 9.72 -20.91 -10.45
N PHE A 201 10.75 -21.75 -10.57
CA PHE A 201 10.65 -23.00 -11.33
C PHE A 201 9.59 -23.97 -10.77
N ASP A 202 9.26 -23.84 -9.49
CA ASP A 202 8.25 -24.63 -8.78
C ASP A 202 6.84 -23.99 -8.81
N GLY A 203 6.64 -22.97 -9.66
CA GLY A 203 5.33 -22.38 -9.92
C GLY A 203 4.84 -21.40 -8.84
N PHE A 204 5.74 -20.68 -8.15
CA PHE A 204 5.37 -19.69 -7.15
C PHE A 204 5.88 -18.30 -7.48
N VAL A 205 5.15 -17.30 -7.00
CA VAL A 205 5.61 -15.91 -6.92
C VAL A 205 5.84 -15.52 -5.47
N HIS A 206 6.82 -14.66 -5.24
CA HIS A 206 7.10 -14.08 -3.93
C HIS A 206 6.41 -12.73 -3.77
N TYR A 207 5.61 -12.61 -2.71
CA TYR A 207 4.95 -11.36 -2.34
C TYR A 207 4.94 -11.21 -0.80
N GLU A 208 5.40 -10.07 -0.29
CA GLU A 208 5.45 -9.76 1.16
C GLU A 208 6.02 -10.87 2.05
N GLY A 209 7.07 -11.56 1.56
CA GLY A 209 7.76 -12.61 2.33
C GLY A 209 7.06 -13.97 2.34
N ARG A 210 6.03 -14.16 1.54
CA ARG A 210 5.30 -15.41 1.36
C ARG A 210 5.31 -15.84 -0.10
N ARG A 211 5.11 -17.13 -0.35
CA ARG A 211 4.99 -17.69 -1.70
C ARG A 211 3.53 -18.00 -2.03
N PHE A 212 3.14 -17.62 -3.26
CA PHE A 212 1.79 -17.79 -3.78
C PHE A 212 1.85 -18.54 -5.10
N GLY A 213 1.08 -19.60 -5.23
CA GLY A 213 1.09 -20.51 -6.37
C GLY A 213 0.47 -19.87 -7.62
N VAL A 214 0.98 -20.28 -8.77
CA VAL A 214 0.48 -19.88 -10.09
C VAL A 214 0.02 -21.15 -10.82
N PRO A 215 -1.09 -21.14 -11.57
CA PRO A 215 -1.57 -22.31 -12.30
C PRO A 215 -0.53 -22.85 -13.29
N TYR A 216 -0.38 -24.18 -13.36
CA TYR A 216 0.65 -24.85 -14.18
C TYR A 216 0.54 -24.55 -15.68
N TRP A 217 -0.66 -24.26 -16.17
CA TRP A 217 -0.90 -23.95 -17.59
C TRP A 217 -0.38 -22.58 -18.01
N TYR A 218 -0.02 -21.72 -17.04
CA TYR A 218 0.61 -20.44 -17.34
C TYR A 218 2.12 -20.62 -17.46
N THR A 219 2.63 -20.55 -18.68
CA THR A 219 4.02 -20.92 -19.01
C THR A 219 4.98 -19.72 -19.12
N GLU A 220 4.49 -18.48 -18.97
CA GLU A 220 5.36 -17.31 -18.94
C GLU A 220 6.19 -17.26 -17.66
N LYS A 221 7.35 -16.61 -17.75
CA LYS A 221 8.30 -16.52 -16.63
C LYS A 221 7.97 -15.41 -15.62
N THR A 222 7.06 -14.50 -16.01
CA THR A 222 6.67 -13.37 -15.18
C THR A 222 5.15 -13.23 -15.15
N CYS A 223 4.66 -12.64 -14.09
CA CYS A 223 3.26 -12.28 -13.91
C CYS A 223 3.20 -10.94 -13.18
N ARG A 224 2.00 -10.39 -13.04
CA ARG A 224 1.79 -9.16 -12.27
C ARG A 224 0.92 -9.45 -11.06
N VAL A 225 1.16 -8.74 -9.97
CA VAL A 225 0.44 -8.94 -8.72
C VAL A 225 -0.19 -7.64 -8.24
N LYS A 226 -1.42 -7.74 -7.73
CA LYS A 226 -2.11 -6.62 -7.08
C LYS A 226 -2.74 -7.12 -5.80
N ARG A 227 -2.43 -6.46 -4.70
CA ARG A 227 -3.15 -6.65 -3.45
C ARG A 227 -4.35 -5.71 -3.42
N ASP A 228 -5.51 -6.25 -3.12
CA ASP A 228 -6.73 -5.51 -2.85
C ASP A 228 -7.33 -6.04 -1.55
N GLY A 229 -7.24 -5.24 -0.50
CA GLY A 229 -7.60 -5.67 0.85
C GLY A 229 -6.86 -6.93 1.29
N TYR A 230 -7.60 -8.00 1.54
CA TYR A 230 -7.09 -9.29 1.98
C TYR A 230 -6.81 -10.27 0.83
N ILE A 231 -7.00 -9.86 -0.42
CA ILE A 231 -6.84 -10.71 -1.59
C ILE A 231 -5.64 -10.26 -2.41
N LEU A 232 -4.77 -11.21 -2.77
CA LEU A 232 -3.72 -11.03 -3.76
C LEU A 232 -4.20 -11.60 -5.09
N TYR A 233 -4.39 -10.73 -6.08
CA TYR A 233 -4.66 -11.13 -7.45
C TYR A 233 -3.35 -11.32 -8.21
N ILE A 234 -3.25 -12.39 -8.96
CA ILE A 234 -2.15 -12.68 -9.87
C ILE A 234 -2.68 -12.60 -11.29
N TYR A 235 -2.12 -11.67 -12.07
CA TYR A 235 -2.48 -11.42 -13.47
C TYR A 235 -1.39 -11.98 -14.39
N ASP A 236 -1.74 -12.25 -15.63
CA ASP A 236 -0.75 -12.47 -16.68
C ASP A 236 0.18 -11.25 -16.86
N SER A 237 1.30 -11.42 -17.57
CA SER A 237 2.31 -10.36 -17.75
C SER A 237 1.77 -9.08 -18.38
N LYS A 238 0.72 -9.20 -19.21
CA LYS A 238 0.05 -8.11 -19.94
C LYS A 238 -1.18 -7.55 -19.24
N MET A 239 -1.55 -8.09 -18.09
CA MET A 239 -2.76 -7.73 -17.34
C MET A 239 -4.07 -7.91 -18.12
N THR A 240 -4.12 -8.89 -19.02
CA THR A 240 -5.32 -9.17 -19.83
C THR A 240 -6.30 -10.07 -19.08
N LYS A 241 -5.81 -10.88 -18.14
CA LYS A 241 -6.66 -11.76 -17.32
C LYS A 241 -6.09 -12.02 -15.94
N VAL A 242 -6.97 -12.33 -14.99
CA VAL A 242 -6.60 -12.88 -13.69
C VAL A 242 -6.27 -14.36 -13.86
N LEU A 243 -5.09 -14.78 -13.44
CA LEU A 243 -4.66 -16.18 -13.43
C LEU A 243 -5.23 -16.91 -12.22
N THR A 244 -5.13 -16.29 -11.06
CA THR A 244 -5.61 -16.80 -9.78
C THR A 244 -5.68 -15.70 -8.74
N SER A 245 -6.30 -16.00 -7.60
CA SER A 245 -6.30 -15.14 -6.43
C SER A 245 -6.02 -15.96 -5.17
N HIS A 246 -5.47 -15.31 -4.15
CA HIS A 246 -5.11 -15.91 -2.87
C HIS A 246 -5.50 -15.00 -1.72
N ASP A 247 -5.88 -15.61 -0.59
CA ASP A 247 -6.04 -14.88 0.66
C ASP A 247 -4.67 -14.51 1.23
N VAL A 248 -4.49 -13.22 1.51
CA VAL A 248 -3.30 -12.72 2.20
C VAL A 248 -3.55 -12.79 3.70
N THR A 249 -2.85 -13.71 4.34
CA THR A 249 -2.92 -13.92 5.78
C THR A 249 -1.54 -13.81 6.40
N TRP A 250 -1.45 -13.70 7.72
CA TRP A 250 -0.17 -13.71 8.46
C TRP A 250 0.61 -15.03 8.35
N SER A 251 0.01 -16.05 7.77
CA SER A 251 0.68 -17.33 7.57
C SER A 251 1.90 -17.16 6.68
N ARG A 252 3.04 -17.69 7.13
CA ARG A 252 4.25 -17.78 6.30
C ARG A 252 4.28 -19.03 5.41
N ARG A 253 3.25 -19.88 5.49
CA ARG A 253 3.14 -21.07 4.66
C ARG A 253 2.85 -20.69 3.22
N ASP A 254 3.30 -21.50 2.29
CA ASP A 254 2.98 -21.36 0.88
C ASP A 254 1.46 -21.40 0.68
N SER A 255 0.97 -20.55 -0.21
CA SER A 255 -0.43 -20.55 -0.61
C SER A 255 -0.55 -21.18 -1.98
N PHE A 256 -1.27 -22.28 -2.06
CA PHE A 256 -1.47 -23.03 -3.31
C PHE A 256 -2.74 -22.54 -4.00
N CYS A 257 -2.71 -22.48 -5.33
CA CYS A 257 -3.90 -22.23 -6.12
C CYS A 257 -4.49 -23.52 -6.68
N LYS A 258 -5.73 -23.42 -7.13
CA LYS A 258 -6.34 -24.46 -7.95
C LYS A 258 -5.53 -24.60 -9.25
N GLU A 259 -5.30 -25.83 -9.68
CA GLU A 259 -4.53 -26.13 -10.90
C GLU A 259 -3.05 -25.69 -10.84
N GLN A 260 -2.44 -25.63 -9.66
CA GLN A 260 -1.01 -25.32 -9.56
C GLN A 260 -0.13 -26.44 -10.14
N TYR A 261 -0.56 -27.67 -10.01
CA TYR A 261 0.13 -28.84 -10.54
C TYR A 261 -0.80 -29.63 -11.46
N VAL A 262 -0.20 -30.29 -12.44
CA VAL A 262 -0.94 -31.29 -13.25
C VAL A 262 -1.43 -32.36 -12.30
N THR A 263 -2.73 -32.42 -12.05
CA THR A 263 -3.33 -33.56 -11.38
C THR A 263 -3.48 -34.63 -12.47
N GLU A 264 -2.57 -35.62 -12.50
CA GLU A 264 -2.90 -36.86 -13.17
C GLU A 264 -4.23 -37.31 -12.57
N GLN A 265 -5.26 -37.48 -13.39
CA GLN A 265 -6.52 -38.04 -12.90
C GLN A 265 -6.11 -39.36 -12.24
N PRO A 266 -6.40 -39.58 -10.95
CA PRO A 266 -6.14 -40.89 -10.37
C PRO A 266 -6.93 -41.87 -11.23
N GLU A 267 -6.24 -42.81 -11.88
CA GLU A 267 -6.89 -44.01 -12.42
C GLU A 267 -7.82 -44.49 -11.32
N GLU A 268 -9.12 -44.59 -11.62
CA GLU A 268 -10.13 -45.09 -10.69
C GLU A 268 -9.63 -46.49 -10.24
N ARG A 269 -8.92 -46.55 -9.14
CA ARG A 269 -8.69 -47.79 -8.45
C ARG A 269 -10.05 -48.25 -7.97
N PRO A 270 -10.50 -49.45 -8.34
CA PRO A 270 -11.77 -49.95 -7.84
C PRO A 270 -11.67 -49.99 -6.31
N THR A 271 -12.37 -49.06 -5.65
CA THR A 271 -12.44 -48.99 -4.20
C THR A 271 -13.25 -50.18 -3.72
N ALA A 272 -12.56 -51.16 -3.16
CA ALA A 272 -13.26 -52.07 -2.25
C ALA A 272 -13.86 -51.21 -1.11
N PRO A 273 -15.12 -51.46 -0.71
CA PRO A 273 -15.75 -50.67 0.31
C PRO A 273 -15.03 -50.86 1.66
N VAL A 274 -14.22 -49.89 2.03
CA VAL A 274 -13.68 -49.81 3.40
C VAL A 274 -14.81 -49.30 4.28
N LYS A 275 -15.36 -50.20 5.12
CA LYS A 275 -16.24 -49.80 6.21
C LYS A 275 -15.39 -49.01 7.24
N VAL A 276 -15.30 -47.73 7.08
CA VAL A 276 -14.77 -46.84 8.13
C VAL A 276 -15.88 -46.60 9.15
N GLN A 277 -15.73 -47.20 10.32
CA GLN A 277 -16.49 -46.75 11.48
C GLN A 277 -16.01 -45.34 11.84
N ILE A 278 -16.78 -44.35 11.50
CA ILE A 278 -16.58 -42.98 11.97
C ILE A 278 -16.94 -42.96 13.46
N GLN A 279 -15.95 -43.10 14.33
CA GLN A 279 -16.12 -42.62 15.69
C GLN A 279 -16.22 -41.10 15.60
N GLN A 280 -17.38 -40.57 15.98
CA GLN A 280 -17.54 -39.13 16.18
C GLN A 280 -16.59 -38.71 17.31
N LEU A 281 -15.39 -38.27 16.95
CA LEU A 281 -14.57 -37.48 17.83
C LEU A 281 -15.19 -36.08 17.87
N ASN A 282 -15.92 -35.82 18.96
CA ASN A 282 -16.30 -34.44 19.29
C ASN A 282 -14.99 -33.63 19.35
N PRO A 283 -14.82 -32.59 18.54
CA PRO A 283 -13.67 -31.73 18.71
C PRO A 283 -13.76 -31.12 20.12
N PRO A 284 -12.63 -30.99 20.82
CA PRO A 284 -12.61 -30.24 22.08
C PRO A 284 -13.16 -28.83 21.82
N PRO A 285 -13.86 -28.22 22.77
CA PRO A 285 -14.32 -26.85 22.61
C PRO A 285 -13.08 -25.95 22.50
N TYR A 286 -12.68 -25.67 21.28
CA TYR A 286 -11.65 -24.68 21.01
C TYR A 286 -12.35 -23.33 21.01
N ASP A 287 -12.38 -22.69 22.18
CA ASP A 287 -12.71 -21.28 22.30
C ASP A 287 -11.53 -20.48 21.77
N SER A 288 -11.44 -20.41 20.44
CA SER A 288 -10.63 -19.38 19.80
C SER A 288 -11.36 -18.07 20.09
N GLY A 289 -10.75 -17.14 20.78
CA GLY A 289 -11.31 -15.80 20.97
C GLY A 289 -11.72 -15.09 19.67
N PHE A 290 -11.52 -15.73 18.51
CA PHE A 290 -11.97 -15.36 17.17
C PHE A 290 -13.45 -15.67 16.91
N SER A 291 -14.11 -16.54 17.64
CA SER A 291 -15.55 -16.78 17.49
C SER A 291 -16.42 -15.56 17.87
N LYS A 292 -15.83 -14.53 18.48
CA LYS A 292 -16.48 -13.23 18.74
C LYS A 292 -16.43 -12.26 17.57
N PHE A 293 -15.71 -12.58 16.50
CA PHE A 293 -15.60 -11.78 15.28
C PHE A 293 -16.21 -12.55 14.10
N ASN A 294 -17.52 -12.77 14.15
CA ASN A 294 -18.27 -13.15 12.98
C ASN A 294 -18.40 -11.92 12.06
N PHE A 295 -17.49 -11.82 11.08
CA PHE A 295 -17.45 -10.72 10.12
C PHE A 295 -18.60 -10.71 9.13
N GLU A 296 -19.51 -11.72 9.16
CA GLU A 296 -20.61 -11.81 8.20
C GLU A 296 -21.90 -11.10 8.60
N GLU A 297 -22.04 -10.61 9.83
CA GLU A 297 -23.33 -10.03 10.30
C GLU A 297 -23.26 -8.60 10.88
N GLY A 298 -22.16 -7.89 10.81
CA GLY A 298 -22.04 -6.63 11.59
C GLY A 298 -21.58 -5.38 10.86
N LEU A 299 -21.29 -5.39 9.55
CA LEU A 299 -20.63 -4.25 8.91
C LEU A 299 -21.38 -3.61 7.73
N TRP A 300 -22.66 -4.01 7.45
CA TRP A 300 -23.37 -3.47 6.29
C TRP A 300 -24.74 -2.84 6.60
N ASP A 301 -25.12 -2.71 7.88
CA ASP A 301 -26.29 -1.92 8.28
C ASP A 301 -25.84 -0.81 9.24
N GLU A 302 -25.43 0.33 8.67
CA GLU A 302 -25.70 1.73 9.04
C GLU A 302 -24.85 2.67 8.20
#